data_7910e18d3b6da45aa86058cd7635a7a5
#
_entry.id   7910e18d3b6da45aa86058cd7635a7a5
#
_cell.length_a   1.000
_cell.length_b   1.000
_cell.length_c   1.000
_cell.angle_alpha   90.00
_cell.angle_beta   90.00
_cell.angle_gamma   90.00
#
_symmetry.space_group_name_H-M   'P 1'
#
loop_
_entity.id
_entity.type
_entity.pdbx_description
1 polymer ?
#
loop_
_entity_poly.entity_id
_entity_poly.type
_entity_poly.pdbx_seq_one_letter_code
_entity_poly.pdbx_strand_id
1 'polypeptide(L)'
;WLLERRIEVGFLIMPDERFDTFPLIEDRFVALIPTHYPLAQQLYIDPAQLENCPFIMTMAGSRHQVELILKNFNVKPDIKFYVSQILSIVSMVHNQLGISIVSDMVLTKELLSLYPNVVKRPFKPNLKRSIGLAVKNKKHMSPAAKAFIEVAQSVWSDH
;
A
#
# COMPACT_ATOMS: atom_id res chain seq x y z
N TRP A 1 21.57 1.60 2.73
CA TRP A 1 22.08 0.29 3.15
C TRP A 1 22.47 -0.59 1.95
N LEU A 2 21.60 -0.79 0.95
CA LEU A 2 21.96 -1.50 -0.29
C LEU A 2 23.08 -0.78 -1.06
N LEU A 3 23.01 0.54 -1.21
CA LEU A 3 24.04 1.34 -1.88
C LEU A 3 25.38 1.28 -1.15
N GLU A 4 25.34 1.28 0.18
CA GLU A 4 26.51 1.20 1.06
C GLU A 4 27.03 -0.24 1.25
N ARG A 5 26.41 -1.24 0.63
CA ARG A 5 26.74 -2.68 0.78
C ARG A 5 26.65 -3.19 2.21
N ARG A 6 25.82 -2.59 3.06
CA ARG A 6 25.54 -3.07 4.42
C ARG A 6 24.60 -4.27 4.42
N ILE A 7 23.74 -4.36 3.39
CA ILE A 7 22.90 -5.52 3.08
C ILE A 7 23.06 -5.83 1.60
N GLU A 8 22.87 -7.08 1.20
CA GLU A 8 22.97 -7.52 -0.19
C GLU A 8 21.61 -7.53 -0.89
N VAL A 9 20.55 -7.82 -0.14
CA VAL A 9 19.18 -7.91 -0.64
C VAL A 9 18.25 -7.06 0.23
N GLY A 10 17.33 -6.35 -0.35
CA GLY A 10 16.31 -5.57 0.35
C GLY A 10 14.96 -5.66 -0.33
N PHE A 11 13.87 -5.54 0.44
CA PHE A 11 12.53 -5.35 -0.12
C PHE A 11 12.32 -3.88 -0.46
N LEU A 12 11.71 -3.62 -1.62
CA LEU A 12 11.31 -2.26 -2.01
C LEU A 12 10.07 -2.24 -2.90
N ILE A 13 9.49 -1.05 -3.02
CA ILE A 13 8.42 -0.77 -3.98
C ILE A 13 9.07 -0.46 -5.32
N MET A 14 8.61 -1.15 -6.36
CA MET A 14 9.17 -1.07 -7.71
C MET A 14 8.37 -0.10 -8.59
N PRO A 15 8.97 0.46 -9.64
CA PRO A 15 10.39 0.35 -10.02
C PRO A 15 11.30 1.28 -9.21
N ASP A 16 12.58 0.92 -9.10
CA ASP A 16 13.64 1.80 -8.59
C ASP A 16 14.90 1.59 -9.47
N GLU A 17 15.20 2.56 -10.32
CA GLU A 17 16.27 2.48 -11.32
C GLU A 17 17.69 2.39 -10.72
N ARG A 18 17.83 2.62 -9.42
CA ARG A 18 19.10 2.52 -8.71
C ARG A 18 19.55 1.09 -8.46
N PHE A 19 18.65 0.11 -8.65
CA PHE A 19 18.85 -1.27 -8.28
C PHE A 19 18.38 -2.24 -9.37
N ASP A 20 19.02 -3.39 -9.42
CA ASP A 20 18.46 -4.54 -10.13
C ASP A 20 17.37 -5.18 -9.28
N THR A 21 16.20 -5.38 -9.83
CA THR A 21 15.01 -5.79 -9.08
C THR A 21 14.46 -7.14 -9.52
N PHE A 22 13.81 -7.84 -8.59
CA PHE A 22 13.11 -9.09 -8.79
C PHE A 22 11.67 -8.91 -8.26
N PRO A 23 10.66 -8.84 -9.14
CA PRO A 23 9.28 -8.70 -8.69
C PRO A 23 8.82 -9.92 -7.88
N LEU A 24 8.04 -9.68 -6.82
CA LEU A 24 7.47 -10.73 -5.99
C LEU A 24 5.94 -10.65 -5.95
N ILE A 25 5.40 -9.47 -5.64
CA ILE A 25 3.98 -9.30 -5.34
C ILE A 25 3.43 -8.08 -6.07
N GLU A 26 2.27 -8.24 -6.71
CA GLU A 26 1.44 -7.10 -7.06
C GLU A 26 0.45 -6.81 -5.93
N ASP A 27 0.41 -5.56 -5.49
CA ASP A 27 -0.52 -5.05 -4.51
C ASP A 27 -1.29 -3.88 -5.12
N ARG A 28 -2.41 -3.53 -4.52
CA ARG A 28 -3.20 -2.37 -4.93
C ARG A 28 -3.58 -1.52 -3.73
N PHE A 29 -3.86 -0.26 -3.99
CA PHE A 29 -4.46 0.62 -3.01
C PHE A 29 -5.98 0.56 -3.09
N VAL A 30 -6.62 0.63 -1.94
CA VAL A 30 -8.08 0.70 -1.79
C VAL A 30 -8.46 1.86 -0.90
N ALA A 31 -9.66 2.38 -1.11
CA ALA A 31 -10.28 3.33 -0.19
C ALA A 31 -10.90 2.55 0.99
N LEU A 32 -10.60 2.96 2.20
CA LEU A 32 -11.21 2.46 3.42
C LEU A 32 -12.24 3.51 3.90
N ILE A 33 -13.50 3.13 3.92
CA ILE A 33 -14.63 4.06 4.00
C ILE A 33 -15.60 3.64 5.11
N PRO A 34 -16.11 4.59 5.94
CA PRO A 34 -17.21 4.30 6.85
C PRO A 34 -18.48 3.90 6.08
N THR A 35 -19.17 2.85 6.52
CA THR A 35 -20.34 2.29 5.80
C THR A 35 -21.48 3.27 5.58
N HIS A 36 -21.62 4.29 6.42
CA HIS A 36 -22.68 5.31 6.30
C HIS A 36 -22.35 6.42 5.27
N TYR A 37 -21.12 6.47 4.76
CA TYR A 37 -20.78 7.44 3.72
C TYR A 37 -21.41 7.03 2.38
N PRO A 38 -21.93 7.97 1.58
CA PRO A 38 -22.48 7.65 0.26
C PRO A 38 -21.51 6.89 -0.65
N LEU A 39 -20.21 7.20 -0.55
CA LEU A 39 -19.15 6.52 -1.30
C LEU A 39 -19.07 5.01 -0.98
N ALA A 40 -19.48 4.59 0.21
CA ALA A 40 -19.47 3.19 0.61
C ALA A 40 -20.42 2.30 -0.22
N GLN A 41 -21.45 2.90 -0.84
CA GLN A 41 -22.41 2.21 -1.69
C GLN A 41 -21.91 1.98 -3.13
N GLN A 42 -20.82 2.62 -3.51
CA GLN A 42 -20.23 2.48 -4.85
C GLN A 42 -19.41 1.20 -4.94
N LEU A 43 -19.36 0.60 -6.13
CA LEU A 43 -18.50 -0.56 -6.40
C LEU A 43 -17.02 -0.16 -6.55
N TYR A 44 -16.77 1.04 -7.05
CA TYR A 44 -15.46 1.62 -7.29
C TYR A 44 -15.45 3.08 -6.87
N ILE A 45 -14.30 3.57 -6.48
CA ILE A 45 -14.10 4.98 -6.12
C ILE A 45 -13.22 5.65 -7.19
N ASP A 46 -13.69 6.78 -7.72
CA ASP A 46 -12.80 7.69 -8.43
C ASP A 46 -11.99 8.47 -7.39
N PRO A 47 -10.64 8.50 -7.49
CA PRO A 47 -9.82 9.29 -6.56
C PRO A 47 -10.29 10.74 -6.39
N ALA A 48 -10.84 11.36 -7.44
CA ALA A 48 -11.37 12.73 -7.39
C ALA A 48 -12.51 12.90 -6.37
N GLN A 49 -13.24 11.84 -6.05
CA GLN A 49 -14.34 11.86 -5.07
C GLN A 49 -13.85 12.03 -3.62
N LEU A 50 -12.54 11.92 -3.38
CA LEU A 50 -11.95 12.16 -2.06
C LEU A 50 -11.66 13.65 -1.80
N GLU A 51 -11.89 14.52 -2.76
CA GLU A 51 -11.69 15.96 -2.61
C GLU A 51 -12.51 16.50 -1.42
N ASN A 52 -11.84 17.24 -0.53
CA ASN A 52 -12.41 17.78 0.70
C ASN A 52 -13.01 16.76 1.69
N CYS A 53 -12.90 15.45 1.46
CA CYS A 53 -13.35 14.46 2.43
C CYS A 53 -12.45 14.48 3.69
N PRO A 54 -13.01 14.29 4.89
CA PRO A 54 -12.24 14.05 6.10
C PRO A 54 -11.32 12.85 5.87
N PHE A 55 -10.01 13.03 6.04
CA PHE A 55 -9.03 12.05 5.63
C PHE A 55 -8.05 11.68 6.75
N ILE A 56 -7.71 10.41 6.83
CA ILE A 56 -6.72 9.85 7.73
C ILE A 56 -5.51 9.45 6.89
N MET A 57 -4.42 10.21 6.99
CA MET A 57 -3.19 9.96 6.24
C MET A 57 -2.36 8.88 6.94
N THR A 58 -1.98 7.85 6.19
CA THR A 58 -1.02 6.86 6.69
C THR A 58 0.39 7.45 6.79
N MET A 59 1.06 7.18 7.91
CA MET A 59 2.48 7.52 8.14
C MET A 59 3.40 6.31 7.97
N ALA A 60 2.82 5.12 7.79
CA ALA A 60 3.56 3.89 7.53
C ALA A 60 4.23 3.90 6.14
N GLY A 61 4.90 2.82 5.76
CA GLY A 61 5.68 2.70 4.52
C GLY A 61 4.94 3.01 3.21
N SER A 62 3.62 3.19 3.24
CA SER A 62 2.81 3.58 2.08
C SER A 62 2.55 5.09 1.95
N ARG A 63 3.03 5.92 2.89
CA ARG A 63 2.76 7.36 2.88
C ARG A 63 3.10 8.02 1.55
N HIS A 64 4.32 7.82 1.09
CA HIS A 64 4.81 8.44 -0.14
C HIS A 64 3.94 8.07 -1.36
N GLN A 65 3.50 6.80 -1.45
CA GLN A 65 2.64 6.34 -2.55
C GLN A 65 1.25 6.97 -2.46
N VAL A 66 0.68 7.11 -1.26
CA VAL A 66 -0.61 7.79 -1.07
C VAL A 66 -0.51 9.26 -1.45
N GLU A 67 0.56 9.94 -1.04
CA GLU A 67 0.82 11.34 -1.43
C GLU A 67 0.96 11.48 -2.96
N LEU A 68 1.65 10.54 -3.63
CA LEU A 68 1.75 10.51 -5.10
C LEU A 68 0.38 10.28 -5.77
N ILE A 69 -0.44 9.38 -5.24
CA ILE A 69 -1.80 9.15 -5.74
C ILE A 69 -2.59 10.46 -5.67
N LEU A 70 -2.66 11.07 -4.50
CA LEU A 70 -3.40 12.32 -4.32
C LEU A 70 -2.90 13.43 -5.25
N LYS A 71 -1.59 13.56 -5.41
CA LYS A 71 -0.96 14.52 -6.32
C LYS A 71 -1.28 14.24 -7.78
N ASN A 72 -1.18 12.99 -8.23
CA ASN A 72 -1.39 12.61 -9.63
C ASN A 72 -2.83 12.83 -10.08
N PHE A 73 -3.79 12.69 -9.17
CA PHE A 73 -5.21 12.96 -9.42
C PHE A 73 -5.61 14.39 -9.05
N ASN A 74 -4.65 15.21 -8.61
CA ASN A 74 -4.88 16.59 -8.16
C ASN A 74 -5.98 16.69 -7.09
N VAL A 75 -5.96 15.78 -6.12
CA VAL A 75 -6.96 15.67 -5.04
C VAL A 75 -6.35 16.19 -3.75
N LYS A 76 -7.12 17.03 -3.04
CA LYS A 76 -6.75 17.62 -1.75
C LYS A 76 -7.81 17.24 -0.70
N PRO A 77 -7.70 16.08 -0.07
CA PRO A 77 -8.61 15.72 1.01
C PRO A 77 -8.35 16.60 2.24
N ASP A 78 -9.33 16.69 3.12
CA ASP A 78 -9.20 17.39 4.39
C ASP A 78 -8.51 16.48 5.42
N ILE A 79 -7.17 16.51 5.47
CA ILE A 79 -6.38 15.64 6.34
C ILE A 79 -6.59 16.05 7.80
N LYS A 80 -7.29 15.21 8.55
CA LYS A 80 -7.56 15.41 9.99
C LYS A 80 -6.53 14.75 10.88
N PHE A 81 -5.96 13.61 10.44
CA PHE A 81 -5.07 12.79 11.26
C PHE A 81 -3.94 12.21 10.44
N TYR A 82 -2.79 12.00 11.10
CA TYR A 82 -1.64 11.27 10.61
C TYR A 82 -1.40 10.06 11.51
N VAL A 83 -1.47 8.85 10.96
CA VAL A 83 -1.50 7.60 11.74
C VAL A 83 -0.54 6.56 11.18
N SER A 84 0.30 5.97 12.05
CA SER A 84 1.34 5.02 11.63
C SER A 84 0.87 3.57 11.59
N GLN A 85 -0.16 3.19 12.36
CA GLN A 85 -0.58 1.80 12.50
C GLN A 85 -1.89 1.53 11.78
N ILE A 86 -1.91 0.46 10.98
CA ILE A 86 -3.10 0.08 10.20
C ILE A 86 -4.33 -0.20 11.08
N LEU A 87 -4.15 -0.86 12.21
CA LEU A 87 -5.26 -1.14 13.13
C LEU A 87 -5.91 0.14 13.66
N SER A 88 -5.09 1.15 13.96
CA SER A 88 -5.59 2.47 14.37
C SER A 88 -6.36 3.16 13.25
N ILE A 89 -5.86 3.08 12.01
CA ILE A 89 -6.56 3.63 10.84
C ILE A 89 -7.93 2.96 10.68
N VAL A 90 -7.98 1.62 10.69
CA VAL A 90 -9.24 0.87 10.54
C VAL A 90 -10.23 1.23 11.67
N SER A 91 -9.75 1.30 12.92
CA SER A 91 -10.56 1.70 14.07
C SER A 91 -11.11 3.13 13.94
N MET A 92 -10.29 4.08 13.46
CA MET A 92 -10.71 5.47 13.26
C MET A 92 -11.75 5.59 12.14
N VAL A 93 -11.59 4.85 11.03
CA VAL A 93 -12.59 4.78 9.96
C VAL A 93 -13.89 4.16 10.49
N HIS A 94 -13.80 3.09 11.29
CA HIS A 94 -14.94 2.47 11.95
C HIS A 94 -15.73 3.46 12.82
N ASN A 95 -15.01 4.35 13.50
CA ASN A 95 -15.59 5.41 14.34
C ASN A 95 -15.90 6.70 13.57
N GLN A 96 -15.96 6.64 12.23
CA GLN A 96 -16.46 7.71 11.36
C GLN A 96 -15.57 8.98 11.34
N LEU A 97 -14.28 8.84 11.67
CA LEU A 97 -13.36 9.98 11.73
C LEU A 97 -12.82 10.41 10.36
N GLY A 98 -13.09 9.63 9.32
CA GLY A 98 -12.68 9.95 7.96
C GLY A 98 -12.46 8.72 7.08
N ILE A 99 -12.02 8.96 5.86
CA ILE A 99 -11.64 7.97 4.85
C ILE A 99 -10.13 7.81 4.88
N SER A 100 -9.60 6.66 4.46
CA SER A 100 -8.17 6.48 4.23
C SER A 100 -7.89 5.75 2.91
N ILE A 101 -6.67 5.90 2.39
CA ILE A 101 -6.12 5.07 1.32
C ILE A 101 -5.08 4.15 1.93
N VAL A 102 -5.27 2.85 1.76
CA VAL A 102 -4.38 1.83 2.32
C VAL A 102 -4.12 0.71 1.32
N SER A 103 -3.07 -0.07 1.57
CA SER A 103 -2.76 -1.27 0.82
C SER A 103 -3.83 -2.35 1.06
N ASP A 104 -4.30 -3.00 0.00
CA ASP A 104 -5.31 -4.07 0.10
C ASP A 104 -4.76 -5.30 0.82
N MET A 105 -3.47 -5.61 0.64
CA MET A 105 -2.83 -6.79 1.23
C MET A 105 -2.80 -6.77 2.77
N VAL A 106 -2.89 -5.61 3.41
CA VAL A 106 -2.91 -5.52 4.89
C VAL A 106 -4.32 -5.64 5.47
N LEU A 107 -5.35 -5.67 4.63
CA LEU A 107 -6.76 -5.72 5.01
C LEU A 107 -7.30 -7.15 4.85
N THR A 108 -6.99 -8.03 5.78
CA THR A 108 -7.53 -9.38 5.77
C THR A 108 -9.02 -9.41 6.06
N LYS A 109 -9.71 -10.49 5.65
CA LYS A 109 -11.14 -10.66 5.95
C LYS A 109 -11.40 -10.71 7.45
N GLU A 110 -10.49 -11.35 8.19
CA GLU A 110 -10.55 -11.48 9.66
C GLU A 110 -10.46 -10.11 10.31
N LEU A 111 -9.51 -9.26 9.87
CA LEU A 111 -9.39 -7.90 10.36
C LEU A 111 -10.67 -7.10 10.12
N LEU A 112 -11.17 -7.10 8.90
CA LEU A 112 -12.37 -6.34 8.56
C LEU A 112 -13.63 -6.85 9.26
N SER A 113 -13.72 -8.15 9.59
CA SER A 113 -14.84 -8.70 10.34
C SER A 113 -14.99 -8.13 11.76
N LEU A 114 -13.89 -7.64 12.34
CA LEU A 114 -13.90 -6.97 13.66
C LEU A 114 -14.42 -5.53 13.60
N TYR A 115 -14.56 -4.96 12.39
CA TYR A 115 -14.94 -3.56 12.18
C TYR A 115 -16.12 -3.44 11.20
N PRO A 116 -17.36 -3.80 11.62
CA PRO A 116 -18.52 -3.91 10.73
C PRO A 116 -18.94 -2.59 10.06
N ASN A 117 -18.53 -1.44 10.61
CA ASN A 117 -18.82 -0.12 10.03
C ASN A 117 -17.76 0.35 9.03
N VAL A 118 -16.94 -0.56 8.51
CA VAL A 118 -15.89 -0.26 7.53
C VAL A 118 -16.08 -1.10 6.28
N VAL A 119 -15.96 -0.47 5.14
CA VAL A 119 -15.85 -1.17 3.84
C VAL A 119 -14.60 -0.74 3.12
N LYS A 120 -14.01 -1.68 2.36
CA LYS A 120 -12.98 -1.36 1.39
C LYS A 120 -13.58 -1.28 -0.01
N ARG A 121 -13.15 -0.29 -0.79
CA ARG A 121 -13.56 -0.12 -2.19
C ARG A 121 -12.33 0.06 -3.08
N PRO A 122 -12.23 -0.68 -4.19
CA PRO A 122 -11.16 -0.48 -5.14
C PRO A 122 -11.31 0.86 -5.86
N PHE A 123 -10.20 1.40 -6.33
CA PHE A 123 -10.19 2.59 -7.17
C PHE A 123 -10.41 2.25 -8.64
N LYS A 124 -10.97 3.20 -9.37
CA LYS A 124 -10.99 3.23 -10.83
C LYS A 124 -10.42 4.57 -11.30
N PRO A 125 -9.24 4.60 -11.95
CA PRO A 125 -8.42 3.45 -12.38
C PRO A 125 -7.81 2.66 -11.21
N ASN A 126 -7.45 1.39 -11.47
CA ASN A 126 -6.84 0.54 -10.45
C ASN A 126 -5.43 1.06 -10.06
N LEU A 127 -5.25 1.38 -8.81
CA LEU A 127 -4.01 1.94 -8.27
C LEU A 127 -3.10 0.83 -7.75
N LYS A 128 -2.28 0.29 -8.63
CA LYS A 128 -1.38 -0.82 -8.33
C LYS A 128 0.00 -0.34 -7.89
N ARG A 129 0.68 -1.20 -7.13
CA ARG A 129 2.12 -1.14 -6.89
C ARG A 129 2.73 -2.55 -7.01
N SER A 130 4.00 -2.62 -7.36
CA SER A 130 4.76 -3.86 -7.32
C SER A 130 5.75 -3.80 -6.16
N ILE A 131 5.84 -4.88 -5.41
CA ILE A 131 6.81 -5.06 -4.33
C ILE A 131 7.75 -6.18 -4.76
N GLY A 132 9.03 -5.98 -4.57
CA GLY A 132 10.02 -6.96 -4.96
C GLY A 132 11.30 -6.89 -4.15
N LEU A 133 12.21 -7.78 -4.48
CA LEU A 133 13.57 -7.75 -3.97
C LEU A 133 14.44 -6.86 -4.86
N ALA A 134 15.39 -6.21 -4.24
CA ALA A 134 16.40 -5.43 -4.91
C ALA A 134 17.80 -5.84 -4.48
N VAL A 135 18.71 -5.79 -5.42
CA VAL A 135 20.14 -5.94 -5.22
C VAL A 135 20.87 -4.80 -5.90
N LYS A 136 22.06 -4.46 -5.45
CA LYS A 136 22.84 -3.40 -6.07
C LYS A 136 23.23 -3.75 -7.51
N ASN A 137 23.58 -5.02 -7.76
CA ASN A 137 23.97 -5.53 -9.08
C ASN A 137 23.80 -7.04 -9.13
N LYS A 138 22.98 -7.53 -10.07
CA LYS A 138 22.72 -8.96 -10.31
C LYS A 138 23.99 -9.77 -10.61
N LYS A 139 24.98 -9.15 -11.25
CA LYS A 139 26.23 -9.84 -11.63
C LYS A 139 27.15 -10.14 -10.44
N HIS A 140 26.98 -9.42 -9.33
CA HIS A 140 27.87 -9.49 -8.17
C HIS A 140 27.17 -9.98 -6.88
N MET A 141 26.13 -10.78 -7.05
CA MET A 141 25.43 -11.39 -5.88
C MET A 141 26.23 -12.54 -5.31
N SER A 142 26.24 -12.64 -3.97
CA SER A 142 26.75 -13.81 -3.29
C SER A 142 25.87 -15.05 -3.55
N PRO A 143 26.39 -16.28 -3.36
CA PRO A 143 25.56 -17.48 -3.43
C PRO A 143 24.38 -17.45 -2.46
N ALA A 144 24.55 -16.88 -1.27
CA ALA A 144 23.49 -16.72 -0.29
C ALA A 144 22.37 -15.78 -0.76
N ALA A 145 22.74 -14.64 -1.37
CA ALA A 145 21.77 -13.71 -1.93
C ALA A 145 20.96 -14.35 -3.08
N LYS A 146 21.61 -15.12 -3.95
CA LYS A 146 20.93 -15.85 -5.03
C LYS A 146 19.94 -16.86 -4.49
N ALA A 147 20.35 -17.72 -3.55
CA ALA A 147 19.49 -18.72 -2.93
C ALA A 147 18.30 -18.07 -2.20
N PHE A 148 18.52 -16.95 -1.50
CA PHE A 148 17.44 -16.21 -0.84
C PHE A 148 16.40 -15.70 -1.85
N ILE A 149 16.85 -15.13 -2.98
CA ILE A 149 15.95 -14.63 -4.01
C ILE A 149 15.15 -15.76 -4.64
N GLU A 150 15.77 -16.88 -4.97
CA GLU A 150 15.10 -18.07 -5.54
C GLU A 150 14.03 -18.61 -4.60
N VAL A 151 14.33 -18.76 -3.31
CA VAL A 151 13.36 -19.19 -2.29
C VAL A 151 12.23 -18.17 -2.16
N ALA A 152 12.55 -16.87 -2.08
CA ALA A 152 11.52 -15.84 -2.00
C ALA A 152 10.59 -15.89 -3.22
N GLN A 153 11.12 -15.97 -4.44
CA GLN A 153 10.32 -16.06 -5.65
C GLN A 153 9.43 -17.32 -5.68
N SER A 154 9.94 -18.48 -5.21
CA SER A 154 9.14 -19.71 -5.15
C SER A 154 7.97 -19.59 -4.16
N VAL A 155 8.19 -18.98 -3.00
CA VAL A 155 7.14 -18.80 -1.98
C VAL A 155 6.02 -17.88 -2.47
N TRP A 156 6.35 -16.84 -3.22
CA TRP A 156 5.36 -15.86 -3.70
C TRP A 156 4.80 -16.15 -5.08
N SER A 157 5.37 -17.06 -5.88
CA SER A 157 4.79 -17.48 -7.16
C SER A 157 3.55 -18.37 -7.03
N ASP A 158 3.33 -18.94 -5.85
CA ASP A 158 2.18 -19.82 -5.56
C ASP A 158 0.96 -19.07 -4.97
N HIS A 159 1.00 -17.74 -4.97
CA HIS A 159 -0.07 -16.85 -4.46
C HIS A 159 -0.50 -15.84 -5.51
#